data_04f603be988cd64d812cdd8c82f6c1fd
#
_entry.id   04f603be988cd64d812cdd8c82f6c1fd
#
_cell.length_a   1.000
_cell.length_b   1.000
_cell.length_c   1.000
_cell.angle_alpha   90.00
_cell.angle_beta   90.00
_cell.angle_gamma   90.00
#
_symmetry.space_group_name_H-M   'P 1'
#
loop_
_entity.id
_entity.type
_entity.pdbx_description
1 polymer ?
#
loop_
_entity_poly.entity_id
_entity_poly.type
_entity_poly.pdbx_seq_one_letter_code
_entity_poly.pdbx_strand_id
1 'polypeptide(L)'
;MIDYIVIGKRIQEFRKQKGWTQAKLAELASVEPSNISHIERAATKLSLPTLIQIANALEVSLDELVYDNLKKCDHVSVARINDLISDCTPAELNAICEVITTTKNVLRSKK
;
A
#
# COMPACT_ATOMS: atom_id res chain seq x y z
N MET A 1 7.43 11.27 13.58
CA MET A 1 8.06 10.02 14.03
C MET A 1 7.33 8.83 13.45
N ILE A 2 8.07 7.82 13.01
CA ILE A 2 7.45 6.63 12.39
C ILE A 2 6.80 5.77 13.46
N ASP A 3 5.55 5.39 13.21
CA ASP A 3 4.80 4.49 14.10
C ASP A 3 4.94 3.06 13.59
N TYR A 4 5.89 2.32 14.14
CA TYR A 4 6.15 0.94 13.75
C TYR A 4 5.01 -0.01 14.15
N ILE A 5 4.22 0.35 15.15
CA ILE A 5 3.07 -0.45 15.58
C ILE A 5 2.04 -0.52 14.47
N VAL A 6 1.74 0.63 13.85
CA VAL A 6 0.77 0.71 12.77
C VAL A 6 1.26 -0.05 11.53
N ILE A 7 2.54 0.11 11.19
CA ILE A 7 3.13 -0.60 10.05
C ILE A 7 3.06 -2.12 10.28
N GLY A 8 3.43 -2.57 11.47
CA GLY A 8 3.37 -3.99 11.82
C GLY A 8 1.97 -4.57 11.72
N LYS A 9 0.97 -3.83 12.17
CA LYS A 9 -0.42 -4.23 12.06
C LYS A 9 -0.88 -4.33 10.61
N ARG A 10 -0.46 -3.39 9.77
CA ARG A 10 -0.78 -3.42 8.35
C ARG A 10 -0.20 -4.64 7.66
N ILE A 11 1.05 -4.96 7.96
CA ILE A 11 1.70 -6.15 7.43
C ILE A 11 0.91 -7.40 7.85
N GLN A 12 0.53 -7.47 9.12
CA GLN A 12 -0.26 -8.59 9.63
C GLN A 12 -1.61 -8.70 8.93
N GLU A 13 -2.30 -7.58 8.72
CA GLU A 13 -3.59 -7.57 8.04
C GLU A 13 -3.49 -8.10 6.62
N PHE A 14 -2.53 -7.60 5.84
CA PHE A 14 -2.31 -8.08 4.47
C PHE A 14 -1.95 -9.56 4.44
N ARG A 15 -1.10 -10.00 5.38
CA ARG A 15 -0.74 -11.41 5.51
C ARG A 15 -1.97 -12.28 5.76
N LYS A 16 -2.81 -11.87 6.70
CA LYS A 16 -4.03 -12.63 7.05
C LYS A 16 -5.04 -12.64 5.92
N GLN A 17 -5.15 -11.56 5.16
CA GLN A 17 -6.03 -11.51 3.99
C GLN A 17 -5.64 -12.56 2.96
N LYS A 18 -4.36 -12.87 2.85
CA LYS A 18 -3.87 -13.91 1.94
C LYS A 18 -3.96 -15.32 2.54
N GLY A 19 -4.36 -15.43 3.79
CA GLY A 19 -4.40 -16.70 4.49
C GLY A 19 -3.03 -17.29 4.84
N TRP A 20 -2.01 -16.44 4.92
CA TRP A 20 -0.63 -16.89 5.17
C TRP A 20 -0.27 -16.87 6.64
N THR A 21 0.59 -17.82 7.03
CA THR A 21 1.26 -17.79 8.34
C THR A 21 2.44 -16.82 8.29
N GLN A 22 2.97 -16.48 9.47
CA GLN A 22 4.20 -15.70 9.54
C GLN A 22 5.36 -16.40 8.82
N ALA A 23 5.43 -17.73 8.96
CA ALA A 23 6.46 -18.53 8.28
C ALA A 23 6.34 -18.43 6.76
N LYS A 24 5.11 -18.44 6.24
CA LYS A 24 4.89 -18.33 4.79
C LYS A 24 5.33 -16.97 4.27
N LEU A 25 4.96 -15.90 4.96
CA LEU A 25 5.42 -14.56 4.56
C LEU A 25 6.94 -14.46 4.62
N ALA A 26 7.55 -14.99 5.69
CA ALA A 26 9.00 -14.96 5.84
C ALA A 26 9.70 -15.68 4.69
N GLU A 27 9.18 -16.83 4.29
CA GLU A 27 9.72 -17.59 3.16
C GLU A 27 9.68 -16.76 1.88
N LEU A 28 8.53 -16.16 1.58
CA LEU A 28 8.35 -15.41 0.34
C LEU A 28 9.11 -14.09 0.34
N ALA A 29 9.31 -13.49 1.51
CA ALA A 29 10.05 -12.23 1.65
C ALA A 29 11.55 -12.45 1.84
N SER A 30 12.01 -13.71 1.95
CA SER A 30 13.41 -14.06 2.23
C SER A 30 13.90 -13.44 3.54
N VAL A 31 13.06 -13.51 4.58
CA VAL A 31 13.34 -12.99 5.92
C VAL A 31 13.17 -14.11 6.93
N GLU A 32 13.86 -14.02 8.06
CA GLU A 32 13.70 -14.99 9.13
C GLU A 32 12.29 -14.92 9.73
N PRO A 33 11.63 -16.07 10.02
CA PRO A 33 10.29 -16.06 10.62
C PRO A 33 10.21 -15.30 11.93
N SER A 34 11.23 -15.39 12.78
CA SER A 34 11.27 -14.65 14.03
C SER A 34 11.29 -13.14 13.78
N ASN A 35 11.92 -12.72 12.71
CA ASN A 35 11.96 -11.30 12.34
C ASN A 35 10.58 -10.79 11.92
N ILE A 36 9.82 -11.59 11.17
CA ILE A 36 8.43 -11.23 10.83
C ILE A 36 7.60 -11.06 12.10
N SER A 37 7.72 -11.99 13.04
CA SER A 37 7.02 -11.89 14.32
C SER A 37 7.37 -10.60 15.06
N HIS A 38 8.65 -10.26 15.14
CA HIS A 38 9.10 -9.03 15.78
C HIS A 38 8.58 -7.78 15.08
N ILE A 39 8.57 -7.78 13.75
CA ILE A 39 8.07 -6.66 12.94
C ILE A 39 6.58 -6.45 13.19
N GLU A 40 5.79 -7.52 13.17
CA GLU A 40 4.34 -7.41 13.38
C GLU A 40 3.99 -6.91 14.78
N ARG A 41 4.84 -7.18 15.77
CA ARG A 41 4.66 -6.72 17.13
C ARG A 41 5.36 -5.40 17.44
N ALA A 42 6.03 -4.84 16.45
CA ALA A 42 6.84 -3.62 16.60
C ALA A 42 7.93 -3.77 17.67
N ALA A 43 8.45 -4.99 17.84
CA ALA A 43 9.52 -5.26 18.80
C ALA A 43 10.90 -4.89 18.27
N THR A 44 11.01 -4.59 17.00
CA THR A 44 12.26 -4.17 16.35
C THR A 44 11.96 -3.10 15.31
N LYS A 45 12.97 -2.30 15.00
CA LYS A 45 12.86 -1.30 13.93
C LYS A 45 12.94 -2.00 12.57
N LEU A 46 12.05 -1.61 11.68
CA LEU A 46 11.96 -2.17 10.35
C LEU A 46 12.88 -1.39 9.41
N SER A 47 13.84 -2.08 8.79
CA SER A 47 14.72 -1.44 7.81
C SER A 47 14.01 -1.30 6.47
N LEU A 48 14.45 -0.34 5.66
CA LEU A 48 13.87 -0.13 4.34
C LEU A 48 14.02 -1.36 3.42
N PRO A 49 15.21 -2.02 3.35
CA PRO A 49 15.30 -3.22 2.52
C PRO A 49 14.33 -4.32 2.93
N THR A 50 14.15 -4.55 4.23
CA THR A 50 13.21 -5.55 4.72
C THR A 50 11.78 -5.17 4.38
N LEU A 51 11.43 -3.89 4.52
CA LEU A 51 10.09 -3.40 4.17
C LEU A 51 9.80 -3.63 2.68
N ILE A 52 10.76 -3.37 1.81
CA ILE A 52 10.61 -3.60 0.37
C ILE A 52 10.41 -5.09 0.07
N GLN A 53 11.17 -5.97 0.72
CA GLN A 53 11.02 -7.41 0.56
C GLN A 53 9.62 -7.88 0.97
N ILE A 54 9.12 -7.37 2.08
CA ILE A 54 7.78 -7.71 2.57
C ILE A 54 6.71 -7.18 1.61
N ALA A 55 6.83 -5.95 1.15
CA ALA A 55 5.88 -5.35 0.21
C ALA A 55 5.80 -6.16 -1.08
N ASN A 56 6.96 -6.57 -1.61
CA ASN A 56 7.01 -7.38 -2.82
C ASN A 56 6.34 -8.74 -2.61
N ALA A 57 6.59 -9.38 -1.47
CA ALA A 57 6.00 -10.67 -1.14
C ALA A 57 4.48 -10.58 -1.02
N LEU A 58 3.99 -9.51 -0.41
CA LEU A 58 2.56 -9.27 -0.23
C LEU A 58 1.90 -8.70 -1.49
N GLU A 59 2.69 -8.27 -2.46
CA GLU A 59 2.21 -7.62 -3.69
C GLU A 59 1.43 -6.34 -3.38
N VAL A 60 1.93 -5.57 -2.43
CA VAL A 60 1.38 -4.26 -2.08
C VAL A 60 2.43 -3.18 -2.28
N SER A 61 1.99 -1.94 -2.40
CA SER A 61 2.91 -0.81 -2.50
C SER A 61 3.43 -0.43 -1.12
N LEU A 62 4.57 0.26 -1.08
CA LEU A 62 5.07 0.81 0.18
C LEU A 62 4.08 1.80 0.78
N ASP A 63 3.38 2.55 -0.06
CA ASP A 63 2.37 3.51 0.39
C ASP A 63 1.29 2.83 1.23
N GLU A 64 0.85 1.65 0.80
CA GLU A 64 -0.19 0.91 1.52
C GLU A 64 0.28 0.49 2.92
N LEU A 65 1.57 0.18 3.06
CA LEU A 65 2.13 -0.23 4.36
C LEU A 65 2.39 0.94 5.29
N VAL A 66 2.78 2.10 4.77
CA VAL A 66 3.18 3.24 5.58
C VAL A 66 2.15 4.37 5.59
N TYR A 67 1.02 4.15 4.97
CA TYR A 67 -0.02 5.16 4.76
C TYR A 67 -0.35 5.97 6.03
N ASP A 68 -0.53 5.30 7.15
CA ASP A 68 -0.92 5.97 8.39
C ASP A 68 0.19 6.83 8.99
N ASN A 69 1.41 6.73 8.47
CA ASN A 69 2.54 7.55 8.89
C ASN A 69 2.71 8.80 8.03
N LEU A 70 1.95 8.92 6.94
CA LEU A 70 2.04 10.06 6.05
C LEU A 70 1.18 11.19 6.58
N LYS A 71 1.72 12.39 6.56
CA LYS A 71 1.03 13.54 7.16
C LYS A 71 -0.02 14.16 6.26
N LYS A 72 0.06 13.94 4.96
CA LYS A 72 -0.86 14.60 4.01
C LYS A 72 -1.94 13.64 3.55
N CYS A 73 -3.17 14.13 3.54
CA CYS A 73 -4.34 13.34 3.19
C CYS A 73 -4.55 13.18 1.69
N ASP A 74 -3.70 13.77 0.87
CA ASP A 74 -3.82 13.71 -0.60
C ASP A 74 -3.79 12.28 -1.12
N HIS A 75 -3.08 11.41 -0.43
CA HIS A 75 -3.00 9.99 -0.76
C HIS A 75 -4.36 9.29 -0.77
N VAL A 76 -5.27 9.72 0.08
CA VAL A 76 -6.60 9.10 0.19
C VAL A 76 -7.35 9.24 -1.13
N SER A 77 -7.30 10.42 -1.73
CA SER A 77 -7.99 10.71 -2.98
C SER A 77 -7.42 9.89 -4.14
N VAL A 78 -6.11 9.77 -4.22
CA VAL A 78 -5.45 8.98 -5.26
C VAL A 78 -5.78 7.51 -5.11
N ALA A 79 -5.71 6.97 -3.90
CA ALA A 79 -6.06 5.56 -3.64
C ALA A 79 -7.51 5.27 -4.03
N ARG A 80 -8.42 6.19 -3.74
CA ARG A 80 -9.83 6.04 -4.12
C ARG A 80 -10.01 6.00 -5.63
N ILE A 81 -9.29 6.85 -6.36
CA ILE A 81 -9.33 6.85 -7.82
C ILE A 81 -8.81 5.52 -8.35
N ASN A 82 -7.70 5.02 -7.81
CA ASN A 82 -7.14 3.74 -8.22
C ASN A 82 -8.14 2.60 -8.01
N ASP A 83 -8.84 2.59 -6.88
CA ASP A 83 -9.87 1.58 -6.61
C ASP A 83 -10.99 1.64 -7.63
N LEU A 84 -11.42 2.83 -8.00
CA LEU A 84 -12.52 3.01 -8.95
C LEU A 84 -12.19 2.50 -10.35
N ILE A 85 -10.91 2.57 -10.75
CA ILE A 85 -10.49 2.19 -12.10
C ILE A 85 -9.85 0.81 -12.17
N SER A 86 -9.70 0.12 -11.04
CA SER A 86 -8.95 -1.14 -10.96
C SER A 86 -9.56 -2.28 -11.79
N ASP A 87 -10.87 -2.25 -12.00
CA ASP A 87 -11.59 -3.28 -12.76
C ASP A 87 -11.97 -2.83 -14.16
N CYS A 88 -11.46 -1.68 -14.62
CA CYS A 88 -11.81 -1.12 -15.92
C CYS A 88 -11.03 -1.75 -17.07
N THR A 89 -11.70 -1.92 -18.19
CA THR A 89 -11.05 -2.35 -19.44
C THR A 89 -10.25 -1.18 -20.01
N PRO A 90 -9.31 -1.44 -20.96
CA PRO A 90 -8.59 -0.35 -21.63
C PRO A 90 -9.52 0.66 -22.34
N ALA A 91 -10.60 0.20 -22.93
CA ALA A 91 -11.57 1.10 -23.57
C ALA A 91 -12.25 2.00 -22.55
N GLU A 92 -12.63 1.43 -21.41
CA GLU A 92 -13.23 2.20 -20.31
C GLU A 92 -12.22 3.21 -19.73
N LEU A 93 -10.96 2.81 -19.58
CA LEU A 93 -9.93 3.71 -19.07
C LEU A 93 -9.72 4.90 -20.00
N ASN A 94 -9.74 4.68 -21.32
CA ASN A 94 -9.62 5.78 -22.29
C ASN A 94 -10.76 6.77 -22.14
N ALA A 95 -11.99 6.29 -22.01
CA ALA A 95 -13.16 7.14 -21.82
C ALA A 95 -13.05 7.93 -20.51
N ILE A 96 -12.63 7.27 -19.43
CA ILE A 96 -12.44 7.92 -18.12
C ILE A 96 -11.36 8.99 -18.19
N CYS A 97 -10.26 8.72 -18.90
CA CYS A 97 -9.18 9.70 -19.06
C CYS A 97 -9.66 10.95 -19.79
N GLU A 98 -10.53 10.81 -20.79
CA GLU A 98 -11.11 11.96 -21.49
C GLU A 98 -11.98 12.80 -20.55
N VAL A 99 -12.80 12.16 -19.73
CA VAL A 99 -13.63 12.85 -18.73
C VAL A 99 -12.75 13.59 -17.72
N ILE A 100 -11.72 12.92 -17.22
CA ILE A 100 -10.79 13.53 -16.26
C ILE A 100 -10.11 14.76 -16.87
N THR A 101 -9.63 14.63 -18.10
CA THR A 101 -8.95 15.73 -18.80
C THR A 101 -9.88 16.93 -18.94
N THR A 102 -11.11 16.70 -19.38
CA THR A 102 -12.10 17.76 -19.55
C THR A 102 -12.41 18.42 -18.20
N THR A 103 -12.61 17.61 -17.15
CA THR A 103 -12.92 18.11 -15.82
C THR A 103 -11.76 18.95 -15.27
N LYS A 104 -10.53 18.51 -15.45
CA LYS A 104 -9.35 19.28 -15.04
C LYS A 104 -9.30 20.64 -15.72
N ASN A 105 -9.56 20.66 -17.02
CA ASN A 105 -9.52 21.90 -17.80
C ASN A 105 -10.57 22.88 -17.29
N VAL A 106 -11.77 22.40 -17.01
CA VAL A 106 -12.84 23.23 -16.46
C VAL A 106 -12.45 23.78 -15.10
N LEU A 107 -11.92 22.93 -14.22
CA LEU A 107 -11.52 23.35 -12.86
C LEU A 107 -10.40 24.40 -12.90
N ARG A 108 -9.44 24.22 -13.82
CA ARG A 108 -8.30 25.14 -13.93
C ARG A 108 -8.63 26.45 -14.60
N SER A 109 -9.70 26.50 -15.38
CA SER A 109 -10.13 27.71 -16.06
C SER A 109 -10.99 28.63 -15.19
N LYS A 110 -11.41 28.16 -14.02
CA LYS A 110 -12.27 28.90 -13.08
C LYS A 110 -11.49 29.68 -12.03
N LYS A 111 -10.47 30.34 -12.40
CA LYS A 111 -9.73 31.15 -11.44
C LYS A 111 -10.41 32.49 -11.18
#